data_3d7489a54a5b2f88116e1c7d7e37367f
#
_entry.id   3d7489a54a5b2f88116e1c7d7e37367f
#
_cell.length_a   1.000
_cell.length_b   1.000
_cell.length_c   1.000
_cell.angle_alpha   90.00
_cell.angle_beta   90.00
_cell.angle_gamma   90.00
#
_symmetry.space_group_name_H-M   'P 1'
#
loop_
_entity.id
_entity.type
_entity.pdbx_description
1 polymer ?
#
loop_
_entity_poly.entity_id
_entity_poly.type
_entity_poly.pdbx_seq_one_letter_code
_entity_poly.pdbx_strand_id
1 'polypeptide(L)'
;MTIHHLSHTDLDGYGAQVITNHYFKNVKFYNSNYGKEIDEKFDQILAQISDKSVAQTQSNLIGEQNASENRGEGEAAKNDEKALVLITDLNLTVEQCEAYEKAIANKNAKILLLDHHQSGAECASKFGWYFLDSLRCATKITHDFFAKIYGVYASLNHFSDVVNAVDIWLKDDVNFEMGKVGLGLVANAKEINKTMFEAENSRYLFYLIKRAREFFDAGDDYVGLDEAIFGFKKDFFREDKNDTLSNLISAFVVKKLSEEKEKFSIKYNDLNGILTYNIGNTSVIGNDFLVANPDIDFFIDVTSKKTLSFRANGKADVSLMAKNLVGGGGHVNASGGLFAGFKDSFSYENVKAQITDLITKKTILQG
;
A
#
# COMPACT_ATOMS: atom_id res chain seq x y z
N MET A 1 -5.17 20.96 9.18
CA MET A 1 -5.91 19.66 9.16
C MET A 1 -5.14 18.69 8.30
N THR A 2 -4.78 17.55 8.86
CA THR A 2 -4.15 16.43 8.13
C THR A 2 -5.25 15.45 7.69
N ILE A 3 -5.17 14.98 6.44
CA ILE A 3 -6.06 13.93 5.93
C ILE A 3 -5.28 12.62 5.90
N HIS A 4 -5.81 11.60 6.59
CA HIS A 4 -5.37 10.22 6.47
C HIS A 4 -6.34 9.51 5.53
N HIS A 5 -5.90 9.21 4.31
CA HIS A 5 -6.76 8.63 3.27
C HIS A 5 -6.45 7.15 3.09
N LEU A 6 -7.31 6.30 3.59
CA LEU A 6 -7.27 4.84 3.42
C LEU A 6 -8.16 4.44 2.25
N SER A 7 -7.64 3.65 1.31
CA SER A 7 -8.37 3.21 0.12
C SER A 7 -7.97 1.81 -0.32
N HIS A 8 -8.72 1.26 -1.28
CA HIS A 8 -8.42 -0.03 -1.90
C HIS A 8 -7.14 0.02 -2.75
N THR A 9 -6.67 -1.14 -3.22
CA THR A 9 -5.38 -1.28 -3.93
C THR A 9 -5.49 -1.36 -5.45
N ASP A 10 -6.63 -1.01 -6.02
CA ASP A 10 -6.89 -1.01 -7.47
C ASP A 10 -6.94 0.41 -8.06
N LEU A 11 -7.35 0.51 -9.33
CA LEU A 11 -7.41 1.79 -10.02
C LEU A 11 -8.40 2.76 -9.37
N ASP A 12 -9.55 2.29 -8.87
CA ASP A 12 -10.56 3.14 -8.24
C ASP A 12 -10.07 3.67 -6.90
N GLY A 13 -9.50 2.82 -6.05
CA GLY A 13 -8.94 3.25 -4.78
C GLY A 13 -7.79 4.26 -4.93
N TYR A 14 -6.81 4.00 -5.81
CA TYR A 14 -5.74 4.96 -6.10
C TYR A 14 -6.27 6.21 -6.80
N GLY A 15 -7.28 6.07 -7.65
CA GLY A 15 -7.96 7.19 -8.31
C GLY A 15 -8.58 8.17 -7.33
N ALA A 16 -9.30 7.67 -6.34
CA ALA A 16 -9.85 8.48 -5.25
C ALA A 16 -8.76 9.23 -4.48
N GLN A 17 -7.61 8.58 -4.25
CA GLN A 17 -6.44 9.21 -3.62
C GLN A 17 -5.82 10.30 -4.52
N VAL A 18 -5.74 10.11 -5.83
CA VAL A 18 -5.30 11.14 -6.80
C VAL A 18 -6.20 12.36 -6.73
N ILE A 19 -7.51 12.18 -6.67
CA ILE A 19 -8.48 13.27 -6.49
C ILE A 19 -8.19 14.03 -5.19
N THR A 20 -8.08 13.32 -4.07
CA THR A 20 -7.82 13.93 -2.77
C THR A 20 -6.50 14.70 -2.73
N ASN A 21 -5.44 14.15 -3.34
CA ASN A 21 -4.12 14.79 -3.43
C ASN A 21 -4.12 16.11 -4.22
N HIS A 22 -5.07 16.27 -5.14
CA HIS A 22 -5.22 17.52 -5.87
C HIS A 22 -5.80 18.64 -5.01
N TYR A 23 -6.84 18.33 -4.22
CA TYR A 23 -7.53 19.33 -3.40
C TYR A 23 -6.79 19.67 -2.11
N PHE A 24 -5.94 18.78 -1.59
CA PHE A 24 -5.30 18.93 -0.28
C PHE A 24 -3.79 18.71 -0.34
N LYS A 25 -3.04 19.54 0.40
CA LYS A 25 -1.58 19.45 0.46
C LYS A 25 -1.06 18.52 1.55
N ASN A 26 -1.80 18.36 2.64
CA ASN A 26 -1.38 17.56 3.79
C ASN A 26 -2.20 16.28 3.85
N VAL A 27 -1.86 15.32 2.98
CA VAL A 27 -2.52 14.01 2.88
C VAL A 27 -1.49 12.91 3.09
N LYS A 28 -1.85 11.92 3.91
CA LYS A 28 -1.12 10.67 4.06
C LYS A 28 -1.97 9.54 3.47
N PHE A 29 -1.38 8.76 2.58
CA PHE A 29 -2.06 7.70 1.85
C PHE A 29 -1.77 6.34 2.46
N TYR A 30 -2.81 5.53 2.56
CA TYR A 30 -2.77 4.14 3.02
C TYR A 30 -3.62 3.30 2.07
N ASN A 31 -3.16 2.10 1.73
CA ASN A 31 -3.89 1.20 0.86
C ASN A 31 -4.02 -0.18 1.50
N SER A 32 -5.21 -0.76 1.40
CA SER A 32 -5.56 -2.03 2.00
C SER A 32 -6.37 -2.88 1.04
N ASN A 33 -6.29 -4.20 1.20
CA ASN A 33 -7.33 -5.10 0.73
C ASN A 33 -8.39 -5.27 1.81
N TYR A 34 -9.49 -5.96 1.47
CA TYR A 34 -10.58 -6.24 2.41
C TYR A 34 -10.16 -7.12 3.60
N GLY A 35 -10.97 -7.12 4.64
CA GLY A 35 -10.79 -7.95 5.82
C GLY A 35 -9.87 -7.32 6.86
N LYS A 36 -9.03 -8.13 7.52
CA LYS A 36 -8.19 -7.69 8.65
C LYS A 36 -7.14 -6.63 8.29
N GLU A 37 -6.74 -6.54 7.03
CA GLU A 37 -5.76 -5.52 6.61
C GLU A 37 -6.33 -4.11 6.81
N ILE A 38 -7.65 -3.91 6.60
CA ILE A 38 -8.30 -2.61 6.84
C ILE A 38 -8.15 -2.21 8.31
N ASP A 39 -8.42 -3.14 9.24
CA ASP A 39 -8.36 -2.87 10.68
C ASP A 39 -6.95 -2.49 11.11
N GLU A 40 -5.93 -3.22 10.66
CA GLU A 40 -4.53 -2.89 10.97
C GLU A 40 -4.11 -1.53 10.40
N LYS A 41 -4.57 -1.18 9.18
CA LYS A 41 -4.29 0.14 8.60
C LYS A 41 -5.02 1.26 9.35
N PHE A 42 -6.24 1.02 9.77
CA PHE A 42 -6.99 1.98 10.59
C PHE A 42 -6.30 2.22 11.93
N ASP A 43 -5.82 1.16 12.61
CA ASP A 43 -5.05 1.27 13.86
C ASP A 43 -3.74 2.05 13.66
N GLN A 44 -3.01 1.80 12.55
CA GLN A 44 -1.81 2.57 12.18
C GLN A 44 -2.11 4.06 11.99
N ILE A 45 -3.27 4.39 11.42
CA ILE A 45 -3.74 5.77 11.26
C ILE A 45 -4.04 6.38 12.64
N LEU A 46 -4.79 5.69 13.49
CA LEU A 46 -5.16 6.16 14.84
C LEU A 46 -3.95 6.42 15.72
N ALA A 47 -2.90 5.61 15.59
CA ALA A 47 -1.64 5.80 16.33
C ALA A 47 -0.92 7.12 15.99
N GLN A 48 -1.21 7.71 14.83
CA GLN A 48 -0.62 8.98 14.39
C GLN A 48 -1.48 10.21 14.75
N ILE A 49 -2.68 10.00 15.27
CA ILE A 49 -3.63 11.07 15.60
C ILE A 49 -3.64 11.27 17.11
N SER A 50 -3.51 12.52 17.55
CA SER A 50 -3.56 12.90 18.97
C SER A 50 -4.94 12.63 19.57
N ASP A 51 -4.97 12.30 20.85
CA ASP A 51 -6.20 12.23 21.60
C ASP A 51 -6.78 13.64 21.82
N LYS A 52 -8.10 13.73 22.04
CA LYS A 52 -8.74 14.99 22.42
C LYS A 52 -8.17 15.46 23.76
N SER A 53 -7.84 16.75 23.87
CA SER A 53 -7.44 17.31 25.16
C SER A 53 -8.61 17.26 26.13
N VAL A 54 -8.33 17.06 27.42
CA VAL A 54 -9.35 16.97 28.50
C VAL A 54 -10.24 18.23 28.54
N ALA A 55 -9.73 19.39 28.15
CA ALA A 55 -10.47 20.64 28.04
C ALA A 55 -11.57 20.61 26.95
N GLN A 56 -11.37 19.88 25.86
CA GLN A 56 -12.37 19.74 24.78
C GLN A 56 -13.48 18.75 25.14
N THR A 57 -13.20 17.79 26.01
CA THR A 57 -14.20 16.80 26.45
C THR A 57 -15.23 17.44 27.41
N GLN A 58 -14.82 18.45 28.20
CA GLN A 58 -15.71 19.15 29.12
C GLN A 58 -16.58 20.21 28.46
N SER A 59 -16.16 20.83 27.35
CA SER A 59 -16.95 21.84 26.64
C SER A 59 -18.16 21.27 25.90
N ASN A 60 -18.17 19.96 25.60
CA ASN A 60 -19.31 19.28 24.99
C ASN A 60 -20.38 18.85 26.03
N LEU A 61 -20.07 18.95 27.31
CA LEU A 61 -21.00 18.59 28.43
C LEU A 61 -21.62 19.81 29.10
N ILE A 62 -21.12 21.01 28.85
CA ILE A 62 -21.65 22.24 29.43
C ILE A 62 -21.91 23.20 28.28
N GLY A 63 -23.21 23.31 27.91
CA GLY A 63 -23.64 24.35 27.00
C GLY A 63 -23.28 25.73 27.58
N GLU A 64 -22.81 26.58 26.66
CA GLU A 64 -22.64 28.03 26.76
C GLU A 64 -22.79 28.68 28.13
N GLN A 65 -21.68 29.15 28.71
CA GLN A 65 -21.61 30.46 29.36
C GLN A 65 -20.18 30.91 29.63
N ASN A 66 -19.87 32.07 29.05
CA ASN A 66 -18.89 33.09 29.44
C ASN A 66 -17.38 32.88 29.23
N ALA A 67 -16.91 33.60 28.22
CA ALA A 67 -15.51 34.01 28.06
C ALA A 67 -15.12 35.08 29.10
N SER A 68 -13.99 34.91 29.76
CA SER A 68 -13.05 36.02 30.08
C SER A 68 -11.69 35.51 30.54
N GLU A 69 -10.68 35.92 29.80
CA GLU A 69 -9.27 36.19 30.11
C GLU A 69 -8.60 35.55 31.33
N ASN A 70 -7.58 34.68 31.04
CA ASN A 70 -6.25 34.86 31.63
C ASN A 70 -5.18 34.18 30.79
N ARG A 71 -4.26 34.98 30.23
CA ARG A 71 -3.03 34.49 29.54
C ARG A 71 -2.00 34.22 30.62
N GLY A 72 -1.60 32.95 30.77
CA GLY A 72 -0.38 32.51 31.42
C GLY A 72 0.54 31.94 30.35
N GLU A 73 1.71 32.55 30.17
CA GLU A 73 2.78 32.09 29.27
C GLU A 73 3.43 30.82 29.81
N GLY A 74 3.65 29.84 28.94
CA GLY A 74 4.68 28.84 29.12
C GLY A 74 4.22 27.38 29.19
N GLU A 75 3.82 26.82 28.04
CA GLU A 75 4.09 25.43 27.66
C GLU A 75 3.91 25.34 26.15
N ALA A 76 4.90 24.76 25.45
CA ALA A 76 4.87 24.60 24.01
C ALA A 76 3.59 23.83 23.66
N ALA A 77 2.64 24.50 23.02
CA ALA A 77 1.39 23.91 22.54
C ALA A 77 1.74 22.71 21.65
N LYS A 78 1.50 21.51 22.13
CA LYS A 78 1.38 20.33 21.26
C LYS A 78 0.33 20.71 20.22
N ASN A 79 0.73 20.71 18.95
CA ASN A 79 -0.14 21.01 17.82
C ASN A 79 -1.41 20.16 17.92
N ASP A 80 -2.50 20.79 18.30
CA ASP A 80 -3.85 20.19 18.41
C ASP A 80 -4.46 20.17 16.99
N GLU A 81 -3.73 19.59 16.04
CA GLU A 81 -4.09 19.59 14.63
C GLU A 81 -5.24 18.59 14.40
N LYS A 82 -6.41 19.11 14.00
CA LYS A 82 -7.56 18.29 13.63
C LYS A 82 -7.21 17.41 12.43
N ALA A 83 -7.60 16.13 12.48
CA ALA A 83 -7.43 15.19 11.39
C ALA A 83 -8.79 14.81 10.76
N LEU A 84 -8.73 14.35 9.50
CA LEU A 84 -9.81 13.63 8.83
C LEU A 84 -9.30 12.24 8.45
N VAL A 85 -9.96 11.19 8.90
CA VAL A 85 -9.79 9.85 8.36
C VAL A 85 -10.80 9.70 7.23
N LEU A 86 -10.30 9.74 6.00
CA LEU A 86 -11.08 9.51 4.79
C LEU A 86 -10.87 8.07 4.35
N ILE A 87 -11.95 7.33 4.21
CA ILE A 87 -11.94 5.96 3.68
C ILE A 87 -12.67 5.99 2.35
N THR A 88 -12.12 5.37 1.30
CA THR A 88 -12.79 5.27 -0.01
C THR A 88 -12.64 3.86 -0.57
N ASP A 89 -13.62 3.41 -1.35
CA ASP A 89 -13.54 2.15 -2.09
C ASP A 89 -13.27 0.91 -1.20
N LEU A 90 -13.73 0.97 0.04
CA LEU A 90 -13.61 -0.10 1.03
C LEU A 90 -14.93 -0.20 1.79
N ASN A 91 -15.69 -1.27 1.58
CA ASN A 91 -16.87 -1.51 2.38
C ASN A 91 -16.50 -2.15 3.74
N LEU A 92 -17.11 -1.63 4.79
CA LEU A 92 -16.93 -2.10 6.16
C LEU A 92 -18.09 -2.97 6.60
N THR A 93 -17.85 -3.87 7.54
CA THR A 93 -18.94 -4.56 8.28
C THR A 93 -19.52 -3.63 9.36
N VAL A 94 -20.70 -3.98 9.89
CA VAL A 94 -21.31 -3.21 10.98
C VAL A 94 -20.40 -3.20 12.20
N GLU A 95 -19.78 -4.34 12.53
CA GLU A 95 -18.85 -4.46 13.66
C GLU A 95 -17.62 -3.56 13.49
N GLN A 96 -17.08 -3.47 12.26
CA GLN A 96 -15.98 -2.54 11.96
C GLN A 96 -16.43 -1.08 12.11
N CYS A 97 -17.61 -0.73 11.59
CA CYS A 97 -18.15 0.63 11.74
C CYS A 97 -18.32 1.02 13.22
N GLU A 98 -18.89 0.15 14.05
CA GLU A 98 -19.04 0.38 15.49
C GLU A 98 -17.69 0.55 16.19
N ALA A 99 -16.72 -0.32 15.85
CA ALA A 99 -15.36 -0.25 16.41
C ALA A 99 -14.65 1.05 16.03
N TYR A 100 -14.75 1.46 14.75
CA TYR A 100 -14.11 2.68 14.25
C TYR A 100 -14.74 3.95 14.82
N GLU A 101 -16.08 4.00 14.90
CA GLU A 101 -16.78 5.13 15.54
C GLU A 101 -16.34 5.30 16.99
N LYS A 102 -16.29 4.19 17.75
CA LYS A 102 -15.82 4.19 19.14
C LYS A 102 -14.35 4.62 19.27
N ALA A 103 -13.48 4.11 18.40
CA ALA A 103 -12.04 4.41 18.43
C ALA A 103 -11.75 5.88 18.08
N ILE A 104 -12.44 6.45 17.08
CA ILE A 104 -12.27 7.84 16.67
C ILE A 104 -12.87 8.84 17.67
N ALA A 105 -13.84 8.41 18.48
CA ALA A 105 -14.55 9.29 19.44
C ALA A 105 -13.60 10.03 20.40
N ASN A 106 -12.49 9.39 20.78
CA ASN A 106 -11.48 9.95 21.68
C ASN A 106 -10.33 10.66 20.95
N LYS A 107 -10.30 10.62 19.62
CA LYS A 107 -9.25 11.23 18.80
C LYS A 107 -9.65 12.64 18.34
N ASN A 108 -8.67 13.52 18.14
CA ASN A 108 -8.88 14.83 17.52
C ASN A 108 -9.08 14.70 16.00
N ALA A 109 -10.05 13.87 15.61
CA ALA A 109 -10.33 13.55 14.21
C ALA A 109 -11.82 13.37 13.95
N LYS A 110 -12.16 13.39 12.66
CA LYS A 110 -13.44 12.93 12.13
C LYS A 110 -13.19 11.79 11.14
N ILE A 111 -14.21 10.98 10.91
CA ILE A 111 -14.22 9.92 9.90
C ILE A 111 -15.23 10.26 8.82
N LEU A 112 -14.91 9.92 7.57
CA LEU A 112 -15.81 9.95 6.41
C LEU A 112 -15.47 8.77 5.52
N LEU A 113 -16.47 8.02 5.11
CA LEU A 113 -16.32 6.95 4.14
C LEU A 113 -17.17 7.26 2.90
N LEU A 114 -16.56 7.15 1.72
CA LEU A 114 -17.18 7.31 0.40
C LEU A 114 -17.04 5.99 -0.35
N ASP A 115 -18.14 5.27 -0.54
CA ASP A 115 -18.13 3.92 -1.09
C ASP A 115 -19.23 3.70 -2.11
N HIS A 116 -19.09 2.67 -2.94
CA HIS A 116 -20.05 2.30 -3.97
C HIS A 116 -20.54 0.83 -3.86
N HIS A 117 -19.96 0.03 -2.96
CA HIS A 117 -20.29 -1.37 -2.81
C HIS A 117 -21.66 -1.57 -2.14
N GLN A 118 -22.60 -2.19 -2.84
CA GLN A 118 -23.96 -2.43 -2.34
C GLN A 118 -24.00 -3.19 -1.01
N SER A 119 -22.98 -4.00 -0.71
CA SER A 119 -22.83 -4.70 0.57
C SER A 119 -22.70 -3.75 1.76
N GLY A 120 -22.32 -2.48 1.55
CA GLY A 120 -22.26 -1.44 2.57
C GLY A 120 -23.62 -0.81 2.95
N ALA A 121 -24.73 -1.21 2.32
CA ALA A 121 -26.03 -0.55 2.49
C ALA A 121 -26.53 -0.53 3.96
N GLU A 122 -26.31 -1.60 4.72
CA GLU A 122 -26.67 -1.65 6.14
C GLU A 122 -25.87 -0.63 6.94
N CYS A 123 -24.55 -0.54 6.71
CA CYS A 123 -23.69 0.43 7.38
C CYS A 123 -24.09 1.87 7.01
N ALA A 124 -24.32 2.17 5.74
CA ALA A 124 -24.73 3.49 5.29
C ALA A 124 -26.07 3.95 5.91
N SER A 125 -26.97 3.02 6.22
CA SER A 125 -28.24 3.33 6.89
C SER A 125 -28.09 3.64 8.38
N LYS A 126 -27.01 3.13 9.04
CA LYS A 126 -26.78 3.26 10.48
C LYS A 126 -25.80 4.36 10.85
N PHE A 127 -24.79 4.62 10.00
CA PHE A 127 -23.68 5.51 10.32
C PHE A 127 -23.68 6.75 9.40
N GLY A 128 -23.93 7.92 9.93
CA GLY A 128 -24.03 9.17 9.18
C GLY A 128 -22.72 9.63 8.51
N TRP A 129 -21.61 8.99 8.81
CA TRP A 129 -20.30 9.22 8.18
C TRP A 129 -19.99 8.24 7.03
N TYR A 130 -20.86 7.26 6.77
CA TYR A 130 -20.76 6.30 5.68
C TYR A 130 -21.68 6.76 4.54
N PHE A 131 -21.11 7.27 3.46
CA PHE A 131 -21.83 7.63 2.25
C PHE A 131 -21.71 6.52 1.22
N LEU A 132 -22.84 6.05 0.71
CA LEU A 132 -22.94 4.99 -0.30
C LEU A 132 -23.64 5.49 -1.54
N ASP A 133 -23.02 5.30 -2.72
CA ASP A 133 -23.63 5.51 -4.02
C ASP A 133 -23.19 4.44 -5.01
N SER A 134 -24.02 3.45 -5.24
CA SER A 134 -23.71 2.32 -6.12
C SER A 134 -23.82 2.62 -7.63
N LEU A 135 -24.12 3.85 -8.01
CA LEU A 135 -24.21 4.26 -9.41
C LEU A 135 -22.91 4.86 -9.95
N ARG A 136 -21.93 5.09 -9.09
CA ARG A 136 -20.64 5.67 -9.42
C ARG A 136 -19.53 4.97 -8.65
N CYS A 137 -18.34 4.86 -9.23
CA CYS A 137 -17.15 4.36 -8.55
C CYS A 137 -16.67 5.34 -7.46
N ALA A 138 -15.83 4.91 -6.54
CA ALA A 138 -15.35 5.72 -5.42
C ALA A 138 -14.51 6.93 -5.88
N THR A 139 -13.73 6.82 -6.95
CA THR A 139 -13.03 7.94 -7.58
C THR A 139 -14.01 9.03 -8.02
N LYS A 140 -15.09 8.65 -8.71
CA LYS A 140 -16.10 9.60 -9.18
C LYS A 140 -16.87 10.23 -8.02
N ILE A 141 -17.25 9.46 -7.02
CA ILE A 141 -17.89 9.95 -5.79
C ILE A 141 -16.98 10.97 -5.10
N THR A 142 -15.69 10.64 -4.93
CA THR A 142 -14.70 11.52 -4.28
C THR A 142 -14.52 12.82 -5.07
N HIS A 143 -14.43 12.74 -6.41
CA HIS A 143 -14.36 13.90 -7.28
C HIS A 143 -15.58 14.81 -7.10
N ASP A 144 -16.79 14.26 -7.26
CA ASP A 144 -18.02 15.05 -7.21
C ASP A 144 -18.26 15.66 -5.83
N PHE A 145 -17.87 14.94 -4.76
CA PHE A 145 -17.94 15.44 -3.39
C PHE A 145 -17.03 16.67 -3.21
N PHE A 146 -15.76 16.60 -3.60
CA PHE A 146 -14.83 17.72 -3.44
C PHE A 146 -15.07 18.83 -4.44
N ALA A 147 -15.46 18.51 -5.68
CA ALA A 147 -15.79 19.51 -6.71
C ALA A 147 -16.97 20.39 -6.29
N LYS A 148 -17.96 19.83 -5.60
CA LYS A 148 -19.11 20.58 -5.07
C LYS A 148 -18.68 21.60 -4.01
N ILE A 149 -17.60 21.34 -3.25
CA ILE A 149 -17.14 22.20 -2.16
C ILE A 149 -16.09 23.19 -2.65
N TYR A 150 -15.14 22.74 -3.48
CA TYR A 150 -13.92 23.48 -3.84
C TYR A 150 -13.85 23.90 -5.31
N GLY A 151 -14.83 23.51 -6.12
CA GLY A 151 -14.87 23.79 -7.56
C GLY A 151 -14.39 22.62 -8.42
N VAL A 152 -14.83 22.64 -9.70
CA VAL A 152 -14.55 21.59 -10.68
C VAL A 152 -13.24 21.88 -11.41
N TYR A 153 -12.42 20.85 -11.57
CA TYR A 153 -11.23 20.85 -12.44
C TYR A 153 -11.47 19.89 -13.60
N ALA A 154 -11.46 20.39 -14.84
CA ALA A 154 -11.86 19.62 -16.03
C ALA A 154 -11.05 18.33 -16.22
N SER A 155 -9.72 18.39 -16.03
CA SER A 155 -8.86 17.19 -16.15
C SER A 155 -9.13 16.13 -15.08
N LEU A 156 -9.54 16.53 -13.87
CA LEU A 156 -9.94 15.59 -12.83
C LEU A 156 -11.32 14.99 -13.10
N ASN A 157 -12.24 15.79 -13.66
CA ASN A 157 -13.55 15.29 -14.05
C ASN A 157 -13.38 14.19 -15.10
N HIS A 158 -12.64 14.45 -16.18
CA HIS A 158 -12.39 13.43 -17.21
C HIS A 158 -11.69 12.20 -16.65
N PHE A 159 -10.64 12.37 -15.82
CA PHE A 159 -9.99 11.25 -15.15
C PHE A 159 -10.99 10.41 -14.34
N SER A 160 -11.88 11.06 -13.57
CA SER A 160 -12.89 10.35 -12.79
C SER A 160 -13.94 9.65 -13.67
N ASP A 161 -14.25 10.18 -14.85
CA ASP A 161 -15.16 9.56 -15.82
C ASP A 161 -14.52 8.31 -16.44
N VAL A 162 -13.22 8.35 -16.78
CA VAL A 162 -12.46 7.18 -17.29
C VAL A 162 -12.44 6.05 -16.26
N VAL A 163 -12.12 6.35 -14.99
CA VAL A 163 -12.11 5.34 -13.92
C VAL A 163 -13.51 4.77 -13.71
N ASN A 164 -14.53 5.65 -13.65
CA ASN A 164 -15.92 5.26 -13.46
C ASN A 164 -16.41 4.32 -14.56
N ALA A 165 -16.07 4.59 -15.81
CA ALA A 165 -16.53 3.78 -16.94
C ALA A 165 -16.08 2.32 -16.83
N VAL A 166 -14.83 2.08 -16.42
CA VAL A 166 -14.30 0.72 -16.31
C VAL A 166 -14.70 0.05 -15.01
N ASP A 167 -14.75 0.78 -13.90
CA ASP A 167 -14.98 0.21 -12.59
C ASP A 167 -16.41 -0.33 -12.43
N ILE A 168 -17.41 0.45 -12.81
CA ILE A 168 -18.81 0.01 -12.81
C ILE A 168 -19.27 -0.58 -14.18
N TRP A 169 -18.31 -0.88 -15.04
CA TRP A 169 -18.46 -1.65 -16.29
C TRP A 169 -19.43 -1.05 -17.31
N LEU A 170 -19.31 0.26 -17.60
CA LEU A 170 -20.11 0.98 -18.61
C LEU A 170 -19.55 0.73 -20.02
N LYS A 171 -19.86 -0.41 -20.63
CA LYS A 171 -19.25 -0.87 -21.90
C LYS A 171 -19.47 0.06 -23.10
N ASP A 172 -20.55 0.83 -23.09
CA ASP A 172 -20.92 1.73 -24.18
C ASP A 172 -20.39 3.16 -23.95
N ASP A 173 -19.70 3.42 -22.84
CA ASP A 173 -19.05 4.70 -22.54
C ASP A 173 -17.79 4.86 -23.39
N VAL A 174 -17.58 6.06 -23.94
CA VAL A 174 -16.39 6.37 -24.76
C VAL A 174 -15.08 6.16 -24.01
N ASN A 175 -15.09 6.31 -22.68
CA ASN A 175 -13.92 6.16 -21.81
C ASN A 175 -13.59 4.71 -21.44
N PHE A 176 -14.47 3.74 -21.79
CA PHE A 176 -14.37 2.37 -21.29
C PHE A 176 -13.07 1.68 -21.72
N GLU A 177 -12.67 1.79 -22.99
CA GLU A 177 -11.44 1.16 -23.49
C GLU A 177 -10.19 1.77 -22.82
N MET A 178 -10.14 3.10 -22.69
CA MET A 178 -9.09 3.81 -21.98
C MET A 178 -9.02 3.36 -20.50
N GLY A 179 -10.18 3.23 -19.86
CA GLY A 179 -10.31 2.74 -18.49
C GLY A 179 -9.75 1.32 -18.32
N LYS A 180 -9.99 0.41 -19.28
CA LYS A 180 -9.42 -0.95 -19.25
C LYS A 180 -7.90 -0.95 -19.25
N VAL A 181 -7.27 -0.09 -20.06
CA VAL A 181 -5.81 0.05 -20.06
C VAL A 181 -5.33 0.59 -18.71
N GLY A 182 -5.99 1.60 -18.16
CA GLY A 182 -5.70 2.13 -16.82
C GLY A 182 -5.83 1.07 -15.71
N LEU A 183 -6.89 0.25 -15.75
CA LEU A 183 -7.09 -0.87 -14.82
C LEU A 183 -5.94 -1.89 -14.93
N GLY A 184 -5.56 -2.27 -16.16
CA GLY A 184 -4.44 -3.16 -16.44
C GLY A 184 -3.11 -2.58 -15.98
N LEU A 185 -2.88 -1.28 -16.15
CA LEU A 185 -1.69 -0.57 -15.69
C LEU A 185 -1.48 -0.76 -14.19
N VAL A 186 -2.51 -0.50 -13.38
CA VAL A 186 -2.44 -0.62 -11.91
C VAL A 186 -2.34 -2.09 -11.48
N ALA A 187 -3.18 -2.96 -12.02
CA ALA A 187 -3.21 -4.38 -11.65
C ALA A 187 -1.91 -5.14 -11.96
N ASN A 188 -1.16 -4.70 -13.00
CA ASN A 188 0.10 -5.30 -13.44
C ASN A 188 1.36 -4.55 -12.96
N ALA A 189 1.23 -3.52 -12.12
CA ALA A 189 2.36 -2.80 -11.54
C ALA A 189 2.87 -3.52 -10.28
N LYS A 190 3.55 -4.67 -10.47
CA LYS A 190 4.01 -5.58 -9.40
C LYS A 190 5.53 -5.55 -9.22
N GLU A 191 6.21 -4.58 -9.82
CA GLU A 191 7.66 -4.46 -9.79
C GLU A 191 8.18 -4.12 -8.39
N ILE A 192 7.38 -3.42 -7.58
CA ILE A 192 7.69 -3.11 -6.18
C ILE A 192 6.69 -3.83 -5.28
N ASN A 193 7.19 -4.66 -4.37
CA ASN A 193 6.34 -5.37 -3.43
C ASN A 193 5.76 -4.42 -2.36
N LYS A 194 4.43 -4.31 -2.28
CA LYS A 194 3.71 -3.43 -1.34
C LYS A 194 4.00 -3.78 0.13
N THR A 195 4.06 -5.08 0.45
CA THR A 195 4.26 -5.56 1.83
C THR A 195 5.65 -5.21 2.37
N MET A 196 6.66 -5.17 1.51
CA MET A 196 8.03 -4.82 1.89
C MET A 196 8.31 -3.32 1.79
N PHE A 197 7.78 -2.65 0.74
CA PHE A 197 8.12 -1.28 0.33
C PHE A 197 6.85 -0.48 0.02
N GLU A 198 6.00 -0.28 1.03
CA GLU A 198 4.68 0.34 0.86
C GLU A 198 4.76 1.76 0.27
N ALA A 199 5.66 2.58 0.80
CA ALA A 199 5.83 3.96 0.35
C ALA A 199 6.32 4.04 -1.11
N GLU A 200 7.28 3.20 -1.48
CA GLU A 200 7.83 3.11 -2.82
C GLU A 200 6.79 2.57 -3.81
N ASN A 201 6.01 1.57 -3.41
CA ASN A 201 4.91 1.03 -4.22
C ASN A 201 3.85 2.09 -4.48
N SER A 202 3.40 2.82 -3.46
CA SER A 202 2.43 3.90 -3.63
C SER A 202 2.98 5.01 -4.53
N ARG A 203 4.24 5.43 -4.35
CA ARG A 203 4.91 6.42 -5.22
C ARG A 203 4.94 5.95 -6.67
N TYR A 204 5.23 4.67 -6.90
CA TYR A 204 5.28 4.07 -8.23
C TYR A 204 3.90 4.08 -8.90
N LEU A 205 2.85 3.65 -8.20
CA LEU A 205 1.49 3.65 -8.74
C LEU A 205 0.98 5.07 -9.03
N PHE A 206 1.20 6.02 -8.13
CA PHE A 206 0.87 7.42 -8.41
C PHE A 206 1.62 7.98 -9.63
N TYR A 207 2.90 7.60 -9.81
CA TYR A 207 3.65 8.00 -10.99
C TYR A 207 3.03 7.42 -12.27
N LEU A 208 2.72 6.12 -12.29
CA LEU A 208 2.11 5.47 -13.45
C LEU A 208 0.76 6.07 -13.80
N ILE A 209 -0.10 6.29 -12.80
CA ILE A 209 -1.42 6.93 -13.00
C ILE A 209 -1.25 8.37 -13.52
N LYS A 210 -0.28 9.12 -12.99
CA LYS A 210 0.00 10.47 -13.50
C LYS A 210 0.40 10.44 -14.98
N ARG A 211 1.24 9.49 -15.39
CA ARG A 211 1.64 9.34 -16.80
C ARG A 211 0.46 8.92 -17.69
N ALA A 212 -0.38 8.00 -17.22
CA ALA A 212 -1.58 7.58 -17.94
C ALA A 212 -2.55 8.73 -18.16
N ARG A 213 -2.72 9.62 -17.17
CA ARG A 213 -3.60 10.80 -17.30
C ARG A 213 -3.20 11.75 -18.43
N GLU A 214 -1.92 11.83 -18.79
CA GLU A 214 -1.46 12.62 -19.94
C GLU A 214 -2.12 12.13 -21.24
N PHE A 215 -2.40 10.82 -21.36
CA PHE A 215 -3.12 10.22 -22.47
C PHE A 215 -4.63 10.43 -22.36
N PHE A 216 -5.20 10.32 -21.15
CA PHE A 216 -6.63 10.60 -20.95
C PHE A 216 -6.99 12.02 -21.39
N ASP A 217 -6.15 13.00 -21.06
CA ASP A 217 -6.38 14.40 -21.44
C ASP A 217 -6.10 14.69 -22.93
N ALA A 218 -5.33 13.85 -23.63
CA ALA A 218 -4.95 14.02 -25.05
C ALA A 218 -5.99 13.45 -26.04
N GLY A 219 -6.94 12.62 -25.60
CA GLY A 219 -7.96 11.99 -26.45
C GLY A 219 -8.00 10.47 -26.34
N ASP A 220 -8.70 9.79 -27.27
CA ASP A 220 -9.04 8.37 -27.16
C ASP A 220 -7.93 7.39 -27.61
N ASP A 221 -6.67 7.77 -27.46
CA ASP A 221 -5.53 6.90 -27.85
C ASP A 221 -5.19 5.86 -26.76
N TYR A 222 -6.10 4.94 -26.49
CA TYR A 222 -5.88 3.86 -25.52
C TYR A 222 -4.83 2.84 -26.02
N VAL A 223 -4.65 2.69 -27.34
CA VAL A 223 -3.59 1.82 -27.91
C VAL A 223 -2.22 2.44 -27.67
N GLY A 224 -2.08 3.74 -27.94
CA GLY A 224 -0.84 4.47 -27.64
C GLY A 224 -0.51 4.49 -26.14
N LEU A 225 -1.51 4.56 -25.27
CA LEU A 225 -1.29 4.40 -23.84
C LEU A 225 -0.73 3.00 -23.51
N ASP A 226 -1.34 1.93 -24.03
CA ASP A 226 -0.89 0.56 -23.76
C ASP A 226 0.57 0.35 -24.21
N GLU A 227 0.91 0.84 -25.41
CA GLU A 227 2.28 0.80 -25.93
C GLU A 227 3.27 1.61 -25.08
N ALA A 228 2.84 2.71 -24.48
CA ALA A 228 3.70 3.59 -23.68
C ALA A 228 4.02 3.04 -22.28
N ILE A 229 3.23 2.11 -21.73
CA ILE A 229 3.34 1.59 -20.35
C ILE A 229 4.76 1.08 -20.05
N PHE A 230 5.36 0.32 -20.96
CA PHE A 230 6.72 -0.18 -20.78
C PHE A 230 7.73 0.95 -20.62
N GLY A 231 7.59 2.02 -21.40
CA GLY A 231 8.40 3.23 -21.29
C GLY A 231 8.24 3.91 -19.94
N PHE A 232 7.00 4.05 -19.44
CA PHE A 232 6.75 4.64 -18.12
C PHE A 232 7.42 3.85 -17.00
N LYS A 233 7.31 2.51 -17.03
CA LYS A 233 8.00 1.66 -16.07
C LYS A 233 9.51 1.86 -16.11
N LYS A 234 10.12 1.87 -17.28
CA LYS A 234 11.56 2.15 -17.42
C LYS A 234 11.94 3.53 -16.87
N ASP A 235 11.17 4.56 -17.20
CA ASP A 235 11.44 5.93 -16.78
C ASP A 235 11.40 6.10 -15.26
N PHE A 236 10.51 5.38 -14.59
CA PHE A 236 10.44 5.42 -13.11
C PHE A 236 11.69 4.83 -12.44
N PHE A 237 12.20 3.71 -12.96
CA PHE A 237 13.35 3.01 -12.37
C PHE A 237 14.70 3.52 -12.88
N ARG A 238 14.72 4.32 -13.96
CA ARG A 238 15.96 4.83 -14.52
C ARG A 238 16.52 5.98 -13.66
N GLU A 239 17.71 5.78 -13.10
CA GLU A 239 18.52 6.83 -12.50
C GLU A 239 19.45 7.44 -13.56
N ASP A 240 20.69 6.96 -13.68
CA ASP A 240 21.71 7.56 -14.55
C ASP A 240 21.90 6.85 -15.90
N LYS A 241 21.59 5.56 -15.97
CA LYS A 241 21.83 4.72 -17.14
C LYS A 241 20.54 4.21 -17.78
N ASN A 242 20.50 4.17 -19.10
CA ASN A 242 19.49 3.40 -19.81
C ASN A 242 19.89 1.93 -19.83
N ASP A 243 19.04 1.06 -19.31
CA ASP A 243 19.28 -0.38 -19.27
C ASP A 243 17.96 -1.14 -19.54
N THR A 244 18.00 -2.47 -19.48
CA THR A 244 16.79 -3.29 -19.53
C THR A 244 15.91 -3.00 -18.32
N LEU A 245 14.60 -3.11 -18.46
CA LEU A 245 13.68 -2.92 -17.34
C LEU A 245 14.03 -3.84 -16.16
N SER A 246 14.41 -5.10 -16.45
CA SER A 246 14.82 -6.06 -15.41
C SER A 246 16.02 -5.59 -14.60
N ASN A 247 17.05 -5.05 -15.26
CA ASN A 247 18.24 -4.54 -14.57
C ASN A 247 17.93 -3.27 -13.77
N LEU A 248 17.08 -2.38 -14.30
CA LEU A 248 16.66 -1.16 -13.61
C LEU A 248 15.86 -1.49 -12.33
N ILE A 249 14.93 -2.44 -12.42
CA ILE A 249 14.18 -2.93 -11.25
C ILE A 249 15.13 -3.57 -10.24
N SER A 250 16.06 -4.43 -10.71
CA SER A 250 17.04 -5.07 -9.81
C SER A 250 17.88 -4.03 -9.08
N ALA A 251 18.43 -3.05 -9.78
CA ALA A 251 19.22 -1.98 -9.18
C ALA A 251 18.43 -1.21 -8.11
N PHE A 252 17.17 -0.85 -8.41
CA PHE A 252 16.29 -0.17 -7.46
C PHE A 252 16.02 -1.00 -6.21
N VAL A 253 15.63 -2.27 -6.38
CA VAL A 253 15.29 -3.15 -5.26
C VAL A 253 16.51 -3.48 -4.42
N VAL A 254 17.67 -3.76 -5.04
CA VAL A 254 18.95 -3.99 -4.36
C VAL A 254 19.33 -2.78 -3.50
N LYS A 255 19.21 -1.57 -4.05
CA LYS A 255 19.46 -0.33 -3.30
C LYS A 255 18.55 -0.24 -2.06
N LYS A 256 17.24 -0.46 -2.22
CA LYS A 256 16.29 -0.43 -1.09
C LYS A 256 16.55 -1.49 -0.04
N LEU A 257 16.83 -2.71 -0.44
CA LEU A 257 17.23 -3.78 0.49
C LEU A 257 18.52 -3.45 1.24
N SER A 258 19.49 -2.82 0.58
CA SER A 258 20.77 -2.45 1.19
C SER A 258 20.61 -1.27 2.17
N GLU A 259 19.74 -0.30 1.87
CA GLU A 259 19.43 0.83 2.75
C GLU A 259 18.74 0.38 4.06
N GLU A 260 17.87 -0.65 3.99
CA GLU A 260 17.11 -1.18 5.14
C GLU A 260 17.57 -2.61 5.53
N LYS A 261 18.83 -2.95 5.30
CA LYS A 261 19.37 -4.32 5.43
C LYS A 261 19.03 -4.99 6.76
N GLU A 262 19.10 -4.27 7.88
CA GLU A 262 18.80 -4.80 9.22
C GLU A 262 17.35 -5.29 9.35
N LYS A 263 16.39 -4.57 8.77
CA LYS A 263 14.96 -4.93 8.75
C LYS A 263 14.75 -6.30 8.09
N PHE A 264 15.49 -6.56 7.01
CA PHE A 264 15.33 -7.77 6.19
C PHE A 264 16.30 -8.91 6.60
N SER A 265 17.23 -8.68 7.53
CA SER A 265 18.23 -9.66 7.95
C SER A 265 17.61 -10.85 8.68
N ILE A 266 18.13 -12.05 8.39
CA ILE A 266 17.85 -13.32 9.08
C ILE A 266 19.14 -14.08 9.28
N LYS A 267 19.12 -15.10 10.15
CA LYS A 267 20.26 -15.98 10.40
C LYS A 267 19.93 -17.44 10.18
N TYR A 268 20.88 -18.20 9.64
CA TYR A 268 20.85 -19.64 9.59
C TYR A 268 22.19 -20.19 10.12
N ASN A 269 22.20 -20.77 11.33
CA ASN A 269 23.41 -21.05 12.09
C ASN A 269 24.28 -19.77 12.20
N ASP A 270 25.55 -19.86 11.80
CA ASP A 270 26.52 -18.74 11.82
C ASP A 270 26.46 -17.88 10.55
N LEU A 271 25.59 -18.22 9.58
CA LEU A 271 25.43 -17.49 8.32
C LEU A 271 24.45 -16.35 8.44
N ASN A 272 24.79 -15.21 7.82
CA ASN A 272 23.94 -14.04 7.70
C ASN A 272 23.18 -14.06 6.36
N GLY A 273 21.90 -13.85 6.41
CA GLY A 273 21.06 -13.83 5.21
C GLY A 273 20.10 -12.65 5.15
N ILE A 274 19.48 -12.51 3.97
CA ILE A 274 18.37 -11.59 3.73
C ILE A 274 17.13 -12.41 3.39
N LEU A 275 16.00 -12.01 3.96
CA LEU A 275 14.68 -12.54 3.62
C LEU A 275 13.90 -11.51 2.82
N THR A 276 13.32 -11.94 1.71
CA THR A 276 12.36 -11.17 0.93
C THR A 276 11.03 -11.91 0.78
N TYR A 277 10.02 -11.19 0.33
CA TYR A 277 8.69 -11.72 0.14
C TYR A 277 8.12 -11.27 -1.22
N ASN A 278 7.79 -12.24 -2.11
CA ASN A 278 7.24 -11.97 -3.45
C ASN A 278 8.04 -10.92 -4.24
N ILE A 279 9.38 -11.02 -4.25
CA ILE A 279 10.24 -9.95 -4.81
C ILE A 279 10.32 -9.97 -6.35
N GLY A 280 9.62 -10.90 -7.00
CA GLY A 280 9.64 -11.00 -8.46
C GLY A 280 10.80 -11.84 -8.98
N ASN A 281 11.73 -11.26 -9.77
CA ASN A 281 12.86 -12.00 -10.36
C ASN A 281 13.96 -12.29 -9.33
N THR A 282 13.71 -13.24 -8.42
CA THR A 282 14.62 -13.63 -7.34
C THR A 282 16.00 -14.05 -7.85
N SER A 283 16.09 -14.59 -9.09
CA SER A 283 17.39 -15.01 -9.64
C SER A 283 18.32 -13.83 -9.93
N VAL A 284 17.78 -12.75 -10.48
CA VAL A 284 18.56 -11.54 -10.79
C VAL A 284 18.76 -10.73 -9.51
N ILE A 285 17.68 -10.39 -8.81
CA ILE A 285 17.74 -9.51 -7.63
C ILE A 285 18.58 -10.15 -6.52
N GLY A 286 18.40 -11.46 -6.25
CA GLY A 286 19.15 -12.14 -5.19
C GLY A 286 20.66 -12.23 -5.49
N ASN A 287 21.04 -12.49 -6.76
CA ASN A 287 22.45 -12.46 -7.16
C ASN A 287 23.03 -11.05 -7.06
N ASP A 288 22.37 -10.06 -7.62
CA ASP A 288 22.86 -8.67 -7.65
C ASP A 288 22.98 -8.12 -6.21
N PHE A 289 22.02 -8.48 -5.33
CA PHE A 289 22.09 -8.11 -3.91
C PHE A 289 23.31 -8.72 -3.21
N LEU A 290 23.58 -10.03 -3.41
CA LEU A 290 24.72 -10.71 -2.79
C LEU A 290 26.07 -10.21 -3.32
N VAL A 291 26.13 -9.76 -4.56
CA VAL A 291 27.31 -9.11 -5.14
C VAL A 291 27.53 -7.73 -4.50
N ALA A 292 26.48 -6.95 -4.33
CA ALA A 292 26.52 -5.61 -3.74
C ALA A 292 26.76 -5.62 -2.23
N ASN A 293 26.40 -6.71 -1.53
CA ASN A 293 26.49 -6.86 -0.08
C ASN A 293 27.34 -8.10 0.32
N PRO A 294 28.69 -8.03 0.21
CA PRO A 294 29.56 -9.17 0.46
C PRO A 294 29.62 -9.64 1.92
N ASP A 295 29.01 -8.93 2.85
CA ASP A 295 28.81 -9.33 4.25
C ASP A 295 27.62 -10.27 4.46
N ILE A 296 26.81 -10.49 3.42
CA ILE A 296 25.66 -11.42 3.42
C ILE A 296 26.04 -12.72 2.71
N ASP A 297 25.69 -13.86 3.31
CA ASP A 297 26.08 -15.19 2.84
C ASP A 297 25.01 -15.83 1.96
N PHE A 298 23.71 -15.55 2.22
CA PHE A 298 22.59 -16.12 1.48
C PHE A 298 21.41 -15.17 1.38
N PHE A 299 20.54 -15.45 0.41
CA PHE A 299 19.31 -14.74 0.12
C PHE A 299 18.14 -15.73 0.07
N ILE A 300 17.04 -15.44 0.74
CA ILE A 300 15.79 -16.22 0.68
C ILE A 300 14.66 -15.32 0.20
N ASP A 301 13.89 -15.80 -0.77
CA ASP A 301 12.57 -15.24 -1.10
C ASP A 301 11.49 -16.26 -0.79
N VAL A 302 10.46 -15.85 -0.04
CA VAL A 302 9.25 -16.63 0.17
C VAL A 302 8.10 -16.02 -0.63
N THR A 303 7.25 -16.86 -1.21
CA THR A 303 6.11 -16.37 -1.99
C THR A 303 4.78 -16.73 -1.31
N SER A 304 3.71 -16.00 -1.66
CA SER A 304 2.33 -16.31 -1.27
C SER A 304 1.90 -17.74 -1.69
N LYS A 305 2.57 -18.30 -2.72
CA LYS A 305 2.41 -19.69 -3.14
C LYS A 305 3.19 -20.70 -2.29
N LYS A 306 3.75 -20.25 -1.16
CA LYS A 306 4.50 -21.08 -0.20
C LYS A 306 5.83 -21.61 -0.75
N THR A 307 6.33 -21.11 -1.85
CA THR A 307 7.65 -21.49 -2.37
C THR A 307 8.73 -20.68 -1.71
N LEU A 308 9.83 -21.34 -1.35
CA LEU A 308 11.08 -20.72 -0.93
C LEU A 308 12.08 -20.82 -2.07
N SER A 309 12.71 -19.71 -2.41
CA SER A 309 13.84 -19.65 -3.33
C SER A 309 15.08 -19.18 -2.60
N PHE A 310 16.18 -19.90 -2.74
CA PHE A 310 17.44 -19.60 -2.06
C PHE A 310 18.50 -19.22 -3.09
N ARG A 311 19.35 -18.23 -2.75
CA ARG A 311 20.53 -17.87 -3.55
C ARG A 311 21.73 -17.70 -2.63
N ALA A 312 22.89 -18.05 -3.15
CA ALA A 312 24.19 -17.79 -2.55
C ALA A 312 25.21 -17.41 -3.63
N ASN A 313 26.34 -16.87 -3.20
CA ASN A 313 27.46 -16.51 -4.06
C ASN A 313 28.75 -17.15 -3.53
N GLY A 314 28.76 -18.50 -3.40
CA GLY A 314 29.89 -19.30 -2.97
C GLY A 314 30.17 -19.33 -1.46
N LYS A 315 29.39 -18.60 -0.63
CA LYS A 315 29.59 -18.54 0.83
C LYS A 315 28.73 -19.52 1.61
N ALA A 316 27.63 -19.95 1.06
CA ALA A 316 26.70 -20.89 1.66
C ALA A 316 26.30 -21.97 0.65
N ASP A 317 26.11 -23.21 1.13
CA ASP A 317 25.45 -24.25 0.34
C ASP A 317 23.94 -24.17 0.55
N VAL A 318 23.27 -23.46 -0.35
CA VAL A 318 21.80 -23.31 -0.24
C VAL A 318 21.03 -24.55 -0.68
N SER A 319 21.67 -25.54 -1.33
CA SER A 319 21.03 -26.83 -1.63
C SER A 319 20.80 -27.64 -0.36
N LEU A 320 21.80 -27.68 0.51
CA LEU A 320 21.68 -28.28 1.86
C LEU A 320 20.70 -27.51 2.73
N MET A 321 20.73 -26.17 2.67
CA MET A 321 19.78 -25.32 3.40
C MET A 321 18.33 -25.63 3.00
N ALA A 322 18.02 -25.67 1.71
CA ALA A 322 16.69 -26.01 1.21
C ALA A 322 16.24 -27.42 1.62
N LYS A 323 17.16 -28.40 1.54
CA LYS A 323 16.92 -29.79 1.99
C LYS A 323 16.57 -29.83 3.47
N ASN A 324 17.34 -29.16 4.30
CA ASN A 324 17.17 -29.18 5.76
C ASN A 324 15.89 -28.45 6.20
N LEU A 325 15.61 -27.30 5.61
CA LEU A 325 14.48 -26.46 6.02
C LEU A 325 13.13 -27.01 5.52
N VAL A 326 13.06 -27.40 4.26
CA VAL A 326 11.77 -27.71 3.61
C VAL A 326 11.77 -28.99 2.76
N GLY A 327 12.81 -29.82 2.86
CA GLY A 327 12.94 -31.04 2.05
C GLY A 327 13.13 -30.74 0.56
N GLY A 328 13.55 -29.53 0.23
CA GLY A 328 13.81 -29.07 -1.13
C GLY A 328 15.18 -29.49 -1.66
N GLY A 329 15.68 -28.79 -2.68
CA GLY A 329 16.97 -29.06 -3.30
C GLY A 329 17.30 -28.12 -4.44
N GLY A 330 18.41 -28.39 -5.13
CA GLY A 330 18.90 -27.59 -6.23
C GLY A 330 20.42 -27.62 -6.31
N HIS A 331 21.01 -26.50 -6.70
CA HIS A 331 22.46 -26.30 -6.78
C HIS A 331 22.99 -25.55 -5.56
N VAL A 332 24.30 -25.62 -5.31
CA VAL A 332 24.98 -24.97 -4.18
C VAL A 332 24.64 -23.47 -4.07
N ASN A 333 24.53 -22.77 -5.19
CA ASN A 333 24.22 -21.33 -5.23
C ASN A 333 22.77 -20.99 -5.59
N ALA A 334 21.92 -21.98 -5.92
CA ALA A 334 20.53 -21.76 -6.32
C ALA A 334 19.67 -22.98 -6.02
N SER A 335 18.76 -22.87 -5.11
CA SER A 335 17.89 -23.96 -4.70
C SER A 335 16.48 -23.46 -4.36
N GLY A 336 15.58 -24.37 -4.04
CA GLY A 336 14.23 -24.04 -3.64
C GLY A 336 13.49 -25.21 -3.03
N GLY A 337 12.30 -24.92 -2.51
CA GLY A 337 11.43 -25.91 -1.92
C GLY A 337 10.07 -25.34 -1.53
N LEU A 338 9.20 -26.17 -0.99
CA LEU A 338 7.85 -25.80 -0.59
C LEU A 338 7.75 -25.74 0.95
N PHE A 339 7.41 -24.61 1.51
CA PHE A 339 7.04 -24.48 2.92
C PHE A 339 5.52 -24.59 3.08
N ALA A 340 5.00 -25.81 3.12
CA ALA A 340 3.56 -26.08 3.19
C ALA A 340 2.85 -25.38 4.38
N GLY A 341 3.55 -25.20 5.49
CA GLY A 341 3.05 -24.54 6.71
C GLY A 341 3.00 -23.01 6.63
N PHE A 342 3.56 -22.40 5.60
CA PHE A 342 3.53 -20.94 5.42
C PHE A 342 2.11 -20.42 5.29
N LYS A 343 1.80 -19.38 6.02
CA LYS A 343 0.55 -18.63 5.92
C LYS A 343 0.84 -17.25 5.33
N ASP A 344 0.19 -16.96 4.23
CA ASP A 344 0.29 -15.67 3.58
C ASP A 344 -0.06 -14.52 4.53
N SER A 345 0.62 -13.38 4.39
CA SER A 345 0.43 -12.23 5.27
C SER A 345 0.69 -10.92 4.54
N PHE A 346 -0.07 -9.91 4.86
CA PHE A 346 0.14 -8.52 4.43
C PHE A 346 1.12 -7.76 5.35
N SER A 347 1.59 -8.38 6.45
CA SER A 347 2.65 -7.86 7.31
C SER A 347 3.96 -8.59 7.04
N TYR A 348 5.01 -7.84 6.69
CA TYR A 348 6.35 -8.39 6.49
C TYR A 348 6.92 -8.99 7.79
N GLU A 349 6.64 -8.40 8.93
CA GLU A 349 7.04 -8.89 10.25
C GLU A 349 6.47 -10.29 10.50
N ASN A 350 5.22 -10.54 10.14
CA ASN A 350 4.61 -11.86 10.23
C ASN A 350 5.24 -12.87 9.27
N VAL A 351 5.59 -12.44 8.06
CA VAL A 351 6.33 -13.27 7.10
C VAL A 351 7.70 -13.66 7.69
N LYS A 352 8.45 -12.68 8.19
CA LYS A 352 9.78 -12.87 8.79
C LYS A 352 9.71 -13.77 10.01
N ALA A 353 8.72 -13.59 10.87
CA ALA A 353 8.54 -14.44 12.06
C ALA A 353 8.33 -15.91 11.69
N GLN A 354 7.52 -16.22 10.67
CA GLN A 354 7.28 -17.59 10.22
C GLN A 354 8.55 -18.26 9.67
N ILE A 355 9.37 -17.55 8.91
CA ILE A 355 10.63 -18.09 8.38
C ILE A 355 11.67 -18.25 9.49
N THR A 356 11.76 -17.30 10.41
CA THR A 356 12.66 -17.39 11.59
C THR A 356 12.29 -18.58 12.47
N ASP A 357 10.98 -18.81 12.71
CA ASP A 357 10.50 -19.97 13.47
C ASP A 357 10.82 -21.30 12.76
N LEU A 358 10.62 -21.36 11.43
CA LEU A 358 11.02 -22.52 10.63
C LEU A 358 12.51 -22.83 10.79
N ILE A 359 13.36 -21.83 10.66
CA ILE A 359 14.82 -21.99 10.79
C ILE A 359 15.16 -22.50 12.20
N THR A 360 14.64 -21.84 13.24
CA THR A 360 14.91 -22.19 14.64
C THR A 360 14.52 -23.64 14.96
N LYS A 361 13.32 -24.08 14.55
CA LYS A 361 12.86 -25.46 14.77
C LYS A 361 13.72 -26.50 14.07
N LYS A 362 14.23 -26.19 12.87
CA LYS A 362 15.04 -27.13 12.10
C LYS A 362 16.49 -27.18 12.53
N THR A 363 17.06 -26.11 13.08
CA THR A 363 18.42 -26.08 13.61
C THR A 363 18.52 -26.77 14.98
N ILE A 364 17.54 -26.59 15.87
CA ILE A 364 17.49 -27.29 17.16
C ILE A 364 17.42 -28.83 17.01
N LEU A 365 16.74 -29.32 15.98
CA LEU A 365 16.61 -30.78 15.75
C LEU A 365 17.85 -31.43 15.16
N GLN A 366 18.88 -30.66 14.80
CA GLN A 366 20.15 -31.17 14.22
C GLN A 366 21.33 -31.11 15.20
N GLY A 367 21.19 -30.48 16.35
CA GLY A 367 22.17 -30.49 17.47
C GLY A 367 21.76 -31.47 18.54
#